data_564afa8efea6392460f065b917f5f521
#
_entry.id   564afa8efea6392460f065b917f5f521
#
_cell.length_a   1.000
_cell.length_b   1.000
_cell.length_c   1.000
_cell.angle_alpha   90.00
_cell.angle_beta   90.00
_cell.angle_gamma   90.00
#
_symmetry.space_group_name_H-M   'P 1'
#
loop_
_entity.id
_entity.type
_entity.pdbx_description
1 polymer ?
#
loop_
_entity_poly.entity_id
_entity_poly.type
_entity_poly.pdbx_seq_one_letter_code
_entity_poly.pdbx_strand_id
1 'polypeptide(L)'
;MFRAAVQVCENYAEYGCGESTLYLNRLNGCNIQVAETDLGWAQNIGARTDDRVKIFFIDLGKVGGWGRPVGYENRAAFGSYFAAPFSEGFSPDVVLIDGRFRVACFLYALIHTKPGTVIIFDDYADRPEYHVVEEVISPVEVDQRQAKFVRPSGELSKAAAHLLDKFEFVMD
;
A
#
# COMPACT_ATOMS: atom_id res chain seq x y z
N MET A 1 8.65 12.71 -5.91
CA MET A 1 7.56 12.60 -4.91
C MET A 1 7.91 11.64 -3.79
N PHE A 2 8.00 10.32 -4.00
CA PHE A 2 8.29 9.29 -2.98
C PHE A 2 9.50 9.62 -2.09
N ARG A 3 10.69 9.86 -2.69
CA ARG A 3 11.92 10.13 -1.92
C ARG A 3 11.82 11.33 -0.99
N ALA A 4 11.06 12.36 -1.36
CA ALA A 4 10.85 13.52 -0.49
C ALA A 4 9.92 13.17 0.69
N ALA A 5 8.88 12.36 0.46
CA ALA A 5 7.94 11.96 1.49
C ALA A 5 8.58 11.11 2.59
N VAL A 6 9.54 10.24 2.23
CA VAL A 6 10.14 9.29 3.17
C VAL A 6 11.36 9.81 3.95
N GLN A 7 11.84 11.02 3.68
CA GLN A 7 13.05 11.57 4.34
C GLN A 7 12.90 11.77 5.85
N VAL A 8 11.68 11.98 6.32
CA VAL A 8 11.38 12.29 7.71
C VAL A 8 10.38 11.30 8.33
N CYS A 9 10.12 10.16 7.67
CA CYS A 9 9.19 9.18 8.19
C CYS A 9 9.84 8.29 9.25
N GLU A 10 9.15 8.05 10.34
CA GLU A 10 9.53 7.10 11.39
C GLU A 10 8.90 5.72 11.14
N ASN A 11 7.70 5.69 10.58
CA ASN A 11 6.95 4.48 10.28
C ASN A 11 6.43 4.52 8.83
N TYR A 12 6.77 3.50 8.08
CA TYR A 12 6.42 3.36 6.67
C TYR A 12 5.68 2.06 6.41
N ALA A 13 4.58 2.15 5.67
CA ALA A 13 3.82 1.00 5.20
C ALA A 13 3.89 0.90 3.67
N GLU A 14 3.87 -0.33 3.14
CA GLU A 14 3.96 -0.56 1.70
C GLU A 14 3.14 -1.77 1.29
N TYR A 15 2.53 -1.69 0.12
CA TYR A 15 1.96 -2.83 -0.58
C TYR A 15 2.84 -3.17 -1.78
N GLY A 16 3.38 -4.40 -1.79
CA GLY A 16 4.37 -4.86 -2.76
C GLY A 16 5.79 -4.47 -2.37
N CYS A 17 6.60 -5.43 -1.92
CA CYS A 17 8.00 -5.16 -1.55
C CYS A 17 8.93 -5.05 -2.78
N GLY A 18 9.97 -4.23 -2.66
CA GLY A 18 10.93 -4.08 -3.76
C GLY A 18 12.07 -3.11 -3.49
N GLU A 19 12.45 -2.37 -4.52
CA GLU A 19 13.55 -1.38 -4.42
C GLU A 19 13.20 -0.22 -3.48
N SER A 20 11.93 0.14 -3.32
CA SER A 20 11.44 1.11 -2.32
C SER A 20 11.73 0.62 -0.89
N THR A 21 11.39 -0.64 -0.59
CA THR A 21 11.71 -1.29 0.69
C THR A 21 13.20 -1.28 0.98
N LEU A 22 14.03 -1.70 0.00
CA LEU A 22 15.48 -1.73 0.13
C LEU A 22 16.08 -0.33 0.26
N TYR A 23 15.52 0.65 -0.44
CA TYR A 23 15.93 2.04 -0.34
C TYR A 23 15.73 2.58 1.08
N LEU A 24 14.53 2.37 1.64
CA LEU A 24 14.21 2.80 2.99
C LEU A 24 15.01 2.06 4.06
N ASN A 25 15.25 0.76 3.88
CA ASN A 25 16.08 -0.01 4.80
C ASN A 25 17.52 0.56 4.90
N ARG A 26 18.03 1.17 3.82
CA ARG A 26 19.34 1.85 3.82
C ARG A 26 19.31 3.23 4.46
N LEU A 27 18.14 3.87 4.51
CA LEU A 27 17.93 5.15 5.18
C LEU A 27 17.67 4.93 6.67
N ASN A 28 18.63 4.77 7.50
CA ASN A 28 18.49 4.45 8.93
C ASN A 28 17.38 5.24 9.63
N GLY A 29 16.61 4.56 10.49
CA GLY A 29 15.65 5.18 11.41
C GLY A 29 14.17 4.97 11.12
N CYS A 30 13.79 4.33 10.00
CA CYS A 30 12.39 4.05 9.68
C CYS A 30 12.03 2.59 9.98
N ASN A 31 10.91 2.35 10.68
CA ASN A 31 10.30 1.03 10.77
C ASN A 31 9.43 0.78 9.55
N ILE A 32 9.47 -0.41 9.00
CA ILE A 32 8.87 -0.73 7.71
C ILE A 32 7.98 -1.95 7.85
N GLN A 33 6.71 -1.83 7.45
CA GLN A 33 5.79 -2.96 7.32
C GLN A 33 5.28 -3.07 5.87
N VAL A 34 5.37 -4.28 5.30
CA VAL A 34 5.06 -4.53 3.90
C VAL A 34 4.14 -5.74 3.75
N ALA A 35 3.11 -5.63 2.91
CA ALA A 35 2.33 -6.78 2.44
C ALA A 35 2.83 -7.24 1.08
N GLU A 36 3.06 -8.55 0.93
CA GLU A 36 3.52 -9.16 -0.32
C GLU A 36 2.75 -10.44 -0.62
N THR A 37 2.51 -10.73 -1.89
CA THR A 37 1.71 -11.86 -2.38
C THR A 37 2.55 -12.96 -3.03
N ASP A 38 3.80 -12.69 -3.37
CA ASP A 38 4.76 -13.66 -3.89
C ASP A 38 5.75 -14.07 -2.79
N LEU A 39 5.66 -15.33 -2.34
CA LEU A 39 6.51 -15.87 -1.29
C LEU A 39 8.00 -15.80 -1.64
N GLY A 40 8.35 -16.17 -2.88
CA GLY A 40 9.74 -16.18 -3.32
C GLY A 40 10.33 -14.78 -3.35
N TRP A 41 9.54 -13.81 -3.79
CA TRP A 41 9.92 -12.41 -3.81
C TRP A 41 10.04 -11.83 -2.39
N ALA A 42 9.06 -12.11 -1.52
CA ALA A 42 9.11 -11.71 -0.10
C ALA A 42 10.38 -12.22 0.59
N GLN A 43 10.74 -13.50 0.39
CA GLN A 43 11.96 -14.09 0.92
C GLN A 43 13.22 -13.44 0.35
N ASN A 44 13.25 -13.15 -0.96
CA ASN A 44 14.39 -12.50 -1.62
C ASN A 44 14.64 -11.11 -1.05
N ILE A 45 13.60 -10.29 -0.89
CA ILE A 45 13.73 -8.94 -0.32
C ILE A 45 14.07 -9.04 1.17
N GLY A 46 13.38 -9.91 1.92
CA GLY A 46 13.63 -10.10 3.36
C GLY A 46 15.07 -10.50 3.69
N ALA A 47 15.69 -11.34 2.86
CA ALA A 47 17.10 -11.73 3.03
C ALA A 47 18.10 -10.56 2.84
N ARG A 48 17.64 -9.42 2.33
CA ARG A 48 18.45 -8.23 2.02
C ARG A 48 18.15 -7.05 2.93
N THR A 49 17.30 -7.25 3.92
CA THR A 49 16.84 -6.24 4.88
C THR A 49 17.20 -6.63 6.31
N ASP A 50 17.15 -5.68 7.24
CA ASP A 50 17.35 -5.89 8.65
C ASP A 50 16.01 -6.04 9.40
N ASP A 51 16.05 -6.19 10.71
CA ASP A 51 14.91 -6.47 11.61
C ASP A 51 13.90 -5.30 11.75
N ARG A 52 14.20 -4.12 11.21
CA ARG A 52 13.26 -3.01 11.08
C ARG A 52 12.20 -3.25 9.99
N VAL A 53 12.45 -4.19 9.08
CA VAL A 53 11.56 -4.52 7.98
C VAL A 53 10.79 -5.80 8.29
N LYS A 54 9.47 -5.67 8.42
CA LYS A 54 8.55 -6.79 8.54
C LYS A 54 7.81 -6.98 7.22
N ILE A 55 8.06 -8.10 6.55
CA ILE A 55 7.34 -8.46 5.32
C ILE A 55 6.31 -9.53 5.66
N PHE A 56 5.04 -9.20 5.47
CA PHE A 56 3.92 -10.12 5.65
C PHE A 56 3.60 -10.75 4.30
N PHE A 57 3.96 -12.01 4.14
CA PHE A 57 3.49 -12.80 3.00
C PHE A 57 2.03 -13.19 3.24
N ILE A 58 1.16 -12.85 2.30
CA ILE A 58 -0.26 -13.23 2.33
C ILE A 58 -0.54 -14.16 1.16
N ASP A 59 -0.87 -15.40 1.47
CA ASP A 59 -1.21 -16.42 0.46
C ASP A 59 -2.59 -16.11 -0.17
N LEU A 60 -2.58 -15.54 -1.35
CA LEU A 60 -3.77 -15.24 -2.15
C LEU A 60 -4.09 -16.34 -3.18
N GLY A 61 -3.48 -17.53 -3.01
CA GLY A 61 -3.57 -18.63 -3.95
C GLY A 61 -2.52 -18.53 -5.05
N LYS A 62 -2.81 -19.14 -6.19
CA LYS A 62 -1.89 -19.08 -7.34
C LYS A 62 -1.72 -17.64 -7.82
N VAL A 63 -0.47 -17.20 -7.92
CA VAL A 63 -0.12 -15.87 -8.44
C VAL A 63 0.54 -15.98 -9.82
N GLY A 64 0.29 -14.99 -10.64
CA GLY A 64 0.95 -14.77 -11.94
C GLY A 64 2.07 -13.74 -11.84
N GLY A 65 2.38 -13.07 -12.95
CA GLY A 65 3.40 -12.03 -12.98
C GLY A 65 3.11 -10.92 -11.95
N TRP A 66 4.18 -10.46 -11.30
CA TRP A 66 4.11 -9.38 -10.31
C TRP A 66 3.23 -9.70 -9.09
N GLY A 67 3.10 -10.97 -8.71
CA GLY A 67 2.29 -11.38 -7.56
C GLY A 67 0.77 -11.23 -7.75
N ARG A 68 0.28 -11.03 -8.99
CA ARG A 68 -1.16 -10.89 -9.25
C ARG A 68 -1.88 -12.22 -9.05
N PRO A 69 -2.90 -12.31 -8.18
CA PRO A 69 -3.73 -13.51 -8.08
C PRO A 69 -4.37 -13.85 -9.43
N VAL A 70 -4.41 -15.14 -9.77
CA VAL A 70 -5.02 -15.61 -11.05
C VAL A 70 -6.43 -16.17 -10.86
N GLY A 71 -6.93 -16.19 -9.61
CA GLY A 71 -8.25 -16.70 -9.27
C GLY A 71 -8.71 -16.21 -7.90
N TYR A 72 -9.86 -16.69 -7.47
CA TYR A 72 -10.53 -16.28 -6.22
C TYR A 72 -10.54 -17.39 -5.15
N GLU A 73 -9.68 -18.41 -5.30
CA GLU A 73 -9.63 -19.57 -4.40
C GLU A 73 -9.41 -19.12 -2.94
N ASN A 74 -8.49 -18.18 -2.74
CA ASN A 74 -8.14 -17.64 -1.43
C ASN A 74 -8.73 -16.25 -1.17
N ARG A 75 -9.87 -15.90 -1.79
CA ARG A 75 -10.49 -14.56 -1.64
C ARG A 75 -10.77 -14.17 -0.18
N ALA A 76 -10.94 -15.13 0.71
CA ALA A 76 -11.11 -14.87 2.15
C ALA A 76 -9.88 -14.21 2.79
N ALA A 77 -8.70 -14.33 2.17
CA ALA A 77 -7.47 -13.71 2.63
C ALA A 77 -7.22 -12.30 2.06
N PHE A 78 -8.03 -11.81 1.12
CA PHE A 78 -7.80 -10.50 0.49
C PHE A 78 -7.83 -9.36 1.52
N GLY A 79 -8.79 -9.39 2.45
CA GLY A 79 -8.83 -8.44 3.56
C GLY A 79 -7.58 -8.47 4.44
N SER A 80 -6.95 -9.63 4.61
CA SER A 80 -5.71 -9.75 5.36
C SER A 80 -4.53 -9.08 4.64
N TYR A 81 -4.53 -9.09 3.30
CA TYR A 81 -3.53 -8.35 2.52
C TYR A 81 -3.65 -6.84 2.75
N PHE A 82 -4.87 -6.30 2.77
CA PHE A 82 -5.09 -4.87 3.01
C PHE A 82 -4.68 -4.47 4.44
N ALA A 83 -4.93 -5.34 5.42
CA ALA A 83 -4.68 -5.06 6.83
C ALA A 83 -3.21 -5.27 7.25
N ALA A 84 -2.46 -6.12 6.54
CA ALA A 84 -1.13 -6.57 6.96
C ALA A 84 -0.14 -5.44 7.28
N PRO A 85 -0.02 -4.35 6.45
CA PRO A 85 0.92 -3.28 6.75
C PRO A 85 0.55 -2.41 7.96
N PHE A 86 -0.59 -2.68 8.61
CA PHE A 86 -1.09 -1.95 9.79
C PHE A 86 -1.15 -2.86 11.02
N SER A 87 -0.52 -4.03 10.97
CA SER A 87 -0.55 -5.02 12.04
C SER A 87 0.09 -4.49 13.33
N GLU A 88 -0.31 -5.06 14.47
CA GLU A 88 0.26 -4.75 15.78
C GLU A 88 0.13 -3.28 16.21
N GLY A 89 -0.91 -2.57 15.71
CA GLY A 89 -1.12 -1.15 16.00
C GLY A 89 -0.13 -0.20 15.32
N PHE A 90 0.53 -0.68 14.27
CA PHE A 90 1.45 0.12 13.47
C PHE A 90 0.74 1.30 12.82
N SER A 91 1.26 2.50 13.04
CA SER A 91 0.69 3.75 12.54
C SER A 91 1.69 4.45 11.61
N PRO A 92 1.58 4.25 10.29
CA PRO A 92 2.54 4.81 9.36
C PRO A 92 2.36 6.33 9.18
N ASP A 93 3.48 7.01 8.90
CA ASP A 93 3.52 8.40 8.47
C ASP A 93 3.39 8.50 6.94
N VAL A 94 3.89 7.47 6.25
CA VAL A 94 3.84 7.34 4.80
C VAL A 94 3.40 5.93 4.41
N VAL A 95 2.50 5.84 3.43
CA VAL A 95 2.06 4.58 2.81
C VAL A 95 2.36 4.63 1.32
N LEU A 96 2.98 3.59 0.76
CA LEU A 96 3.14 3.41 -0.68
C LEU A 96 2.18 2.33 -1.19
N ILE A 97 1.44 2.67 -2.23
CA ILE A 97 0.54 1.77 -2.95
C ILE A 97 1.23 1.38 -4.26
N ASP A 98 1.95 0.26 -4.27
CA ASP A 98 2.66 -0.27 -5.45
C ASP A 98 2.50 -1.79 -5.62
N GLY A 99 1.59 -2.39 -4.89
CA GLY A 99 1.28 -3.82 -4.93
C GLY A 99 0.09 -4.16 -5.83
N ARG A 100 -0.76 -5.08 -5.31
CA ARG A 100 -2.00 -5.51 -5.95
C ARG A 100 -3.21 -4.90 -5.26
N PHE A 101 -4.40 -4.97 -5.91
CA PHE A 101 -5.64 -4.39 -5.37
C PHE A 101 -5.48 -2.90 -5.02
N ARG A 102 -4.82 -2.14 -5.87
CA ARG A 102 -4.31 -0.81 -5.52
C ARG A 102 -5.40 0.15 -5.04
N VAL A 103 -6.57 0.13 -5.68
CA VAL A 103 -7.71 0.97 -5.25
C VAL A 103 -8.17 0.55 -3.85
N ALA A 104 -8.33 -0.75 -3.59
CA ALA A 104 -8.74 -1.25 -2.28
C ALA A 104 -7.68 -0.96 -1.20
N CYS A 105 -6.39 -1.17 -1.50
CA CYS A 105 -5.29 -0.84 -0.60
C CYS A 105 -5.22 0.65 -0.26
N PHE A 106 -5.42 1.53 -1.25
CA PHE A 106 -5.49 2.97 -1.04
C PHE A 106 -6.65 3.35 -0.10
N LEU A 107 -7.85 2.82 -0.38
CA LEU A 107 -9.03 3.13 0.42
C LEU A 107 -8.90 2.58 1.86
N TYR A 108 -8.34 1.38 2.00
CA TYR A 108 -8.03 0.81 3.30
C TYR A 108 -7.05 1.69 4.07
N ALA A 109 -5.93 2.07 3.44
CA ALA A 109 -4.95 2.98 4.04
C ALA A 109 -5.59 4.32 4.43
N LEU A 110 -6.40 4.91 3.55
CA LEU A 110 -7.09 6.18 3.82
C LEU A 110 -8.01 6.09 5.05
N ILE A 111 -8.72 4.97 5.21
CA ILE A 111 -9.65 4.75 6.34
C ILE A 111 -8.89 4.52 7.65
N HIS A 112 -7.80 3.74 7.62
CA HIS A 112 -7.15 3.22 8.82
C HIS A 112 -5.91 4.00 9.28
N THR A 113 -5.49 5.03 8.54
CA THR A 113 -4.37 5.89 8.97
C THR A 113 -4.82 7.12 9.75
N LYS A 114 -3.87 7.74 10.46
CA LYS A 114 -4.10 9.00 11.19
C LYS A 114 -4.16 10.20 10.22
N PRO A 115 -4.84 11.30 10.60
CA PRO A 115 -4.78 12.55 9.84
C PRO A 115 -3.34 13.00 9.61
N GLY A 116 -3.06 13.47 8.39
CA GLY A 116 -1.73 13.91 7.98
C GLY A 116 -0.85 12.82 7.38
N THR A 117 -1.23 11.52 7.48
CA THR A 117 -0.51 10.44 6.77
C THR A 117 -0.46 10.73 5.28
N VAL A 118 0.73 10.62 4.71
CA VAL A 118 0.97 10.77 3.27
C VAL A 118 0.77 9.40 2.60
N ILE A 119 -0.06 9.35 1.57
CA ILE A 119 -0.26 8.16 0.75
C ILE A 119 0.26 8.45 -0.65
N ILE A 120 1.24 7.69 -1.10
CA ILE A 120 1.78 7.74 -2.47
C ILE A 120 1.17 6.59 -3.26
N PHE A 121 0.52 6.91 -4.37
CA PHE A 121 -0.06 5.93 -5.27
C PHE A 121 0.79 5.85 -6.54
N ASP A 122 1.46 4.71 -6.74
CA ASP A 122 2.35 4.52 -7.88
C ASP A 122 1.58 4.10 -9.14
N ASP A 123 2.13 4.37 -10.33
CA ASP A 123 1.50 4.16 -11.64
C ASP A 123 0.11 4.86 -11.78
N TYR A 124 -0.15 5.90 -11.02
CA TYR A 124 -1.46 6.53 -10.96
C TYR A 124 -1.80 7.33 -12.23
N ALA A 125 -0.83 8.13 -12.70
CA ALA A 125 -1.10 9.14 -13.74
C ALA A 125 -1.55 8.51 -15.06
N ASP A 126 -0.95 7.38 -15.44
CA ASP A 126 -1.21 6.71 -16.73
C ASP A 126 -2.30 5.63 -16.63
N ARG A 127 -2.98 5.50 -15.48
CA ARG A 127 -4.02 4.49 -15.25
C ARG A 127 -5.32 5.12 -14.77
N PRO A 128 -6.19 5.57 -15.71
CA PRO A 128 -7.46 6.23 -15.40
C PRO A 128 -8.39 5.41 -14.48
N GLU A 129 -8.26 4.08 -14.48
CA GLU A 129 -9.03 3.18 -13.62
C GLU A 129 -8.77 3.42 -12.13
N TYR A 130 -7.60 3.97 -11.77
CA TYR A 130 -7.29 4.33 -10.38
C TYR A 130 -7.88 5.67 -9.96
N HIS A 131 -8.24 6.53 -10.91
CA HIS A 131 -8.78 7.86 -10.60
C HIS A 131 -10.15 7.81 -9.91
N VAL A 132 -10.78 6.64 -9.85
CA VAL A 132 -12.02 6.43 -9.08
C VAL A 132 -11.86 6.82 -7.59
N VAL A 133 -10.66 6.77 -7.03
CA VAL A 133 -10.41 7.21 -5.64
C VAL A 133 -10.66 8.71 -5.44
N GLU A 134 -10.70 9.49 -6.52
CA GLU A 134 -11.02 10.92 -6.48
C GLU A 134 -12.49 11.21 -6.17
N GLU A 135 -13.36 10.19 -6.21
CA GLU A 135 -14.72 10.29 -5.66
C GLU A 135 -14.70 10.51 -4.12
N VAL A 136 -13.58 10.16 -3.46
CA VAL A 136 -13.41 10.27 -2.02
C VAL A 136 -12.48 11.42 -1.63
N ILE A 137 -11.34 11.54 -2.31
CA ILE A 137 -10.32 12.55 -2.03
C ILE A 137 -9.48 12.82 -3.27
N SER A 138 -9.22 14.08 -3.57
CA SER A 138 -8.33 14.48 -4.66
C SER A 138 -6.87 14.42 -4.24
N PRO A 139 -5.94 14.11 -5.16
CA PRO A 139 -4.50 14.19 -4.90
C PRO A 139 -4.08 15.64 -4.63
N VAL A 140 -3.08 15.81 -3.76
CA VAL A 140 -2.47 17.13 -3.51
C VAL A 140 -1.34 17.44 -4.49
N GLU A 141 -0.80 16.41 -5.13
CA GLU A 141 0.27 16.51 -6.12
C GLU A 141 0.19 15.30 -7.06
N VAL A 142 0.38 15.52 -8.35
CA VAL A 142 0.51 14.46 -9.36
C VAL A 142 1.74 14.77 -10.18
N ASP A 143 2.62 13.78 -10.36
CA ASP A 143 3.75 13.86 -11.29
C ASP A 143 3.53 12.92 -12.49
N GLN A 144 4.59 12.63 -13.25
CA GLN A 144 4.50 11.79 -14.45
C GLN A 144 4.00 10.37 -14.19
N ARG A 145 4.09 9.86 -12.97
CA ARG A 145 3.78 8.48 -12.62
C ARG A 145 2.95 8.37 -11.34
N GLN A 146 3.25 9.16 -10.33
CA GLN A 146 2.74 9.01 -8.98
C GLN A 146 1.73 10.12 -8.64
N ALA A 147 0.78 9.77 -7.77
CA ALA A 147 -0.05 10.75 -7.08
C ALA A 147 0.19 10.71 -5.58
N LYS A 148 0.17 11.88 -4.96
CA LYS A 148 0.30 12.06 -3.52
C LYS A 148 -1.01 12.52 -2.94
N PHE A 149 -1.44 11.83 -1.93
CA PHE A 149 -2.61 12.17 -1.13
C PHE A 149 -2.19 12.43 0.30
N VAL A 150 -2.98 13.22 1.02
CA VAL A 150 -2.78 13.44 2.46
C VAL A 150 -4.09 13.15 3.16
N ARG A 151 -4.06 12.22 4.11
CA ARG A 151 -5.25 11.86 4.88
C ARG A 151 -5.79 13.10 5.60
N PRO A 152 -7.05 13.54 5.32
CA PRO A 152 -7.61 14.74 5.91
C PRO A 152 -7.90 14.58 7.41
N SER A 153 -7.95 15.71 8.13
CA SER A 153 -8.51 15.75 9.48
C SER A 153 -10.04 15.65 9.42
N GLY A 154 -10.61 14.84 10.29
CA GLY A 154 -12.06 14.63 10.35
C GLY A 154 -12.50 13.25 9.84
N GLU A 155 -13.81 13.03 9.89
CA GLU A 155 -14.41 11.78 9.42
C GLU A 155 -14.32 11.69 7.88
N LEU A 156 -13.90 10.53 7.40
CA LEU A 156 -14.00 10.22 5.98
C LEU A 156 -15.47 9.98 5.62
N SER A 157 -15.85 10.37 4.42
CA SER A 157 -17.21 10.12 3.94
C SER A 157 -17.48 8.62 3.89
N LYS A 158 -18.76 8.24 4.07
CA LYS A 158 -19.19 6.84 3.90
C LYS A 158 -18.86 6.30 2.49
N ALA A 159 -18.58 7.20 1.55
CA ALA A 159 -18.15 6.85 0.20
C ALA A 159 -16.85 6.04 0.19
N ALA A 160 -15.89 6.32 1.09
CA ALA A 160 -14.64 5.55 1.17
C ALA A 160 -14.89 4.07 1.48
N ALA A 161 -15.70 3.78 2.49
CA ALA A 161 -16.04 2.40 2.86
C ALA A 161 -16.85 1.71 1.76
N HIS A 162 -17.85 2.41 1.18
CA HIS A 162 -18.66 1.87 0.09
C HIS A 162 -17.82 1.58 -1.17
N LEU A 163 -16.84 2.42 -1.47
CA LEU A 163 -15.96 2.21 -2.59
C LEU A 163 -14.99 1.04 -2.32
N LEU A 164 -14.50 0.90 -1.08
CA LEU A 164 -13.68 -0.25 -0.67
C LEU A 164 -14.43 -1.56 -0.90
N ASP A 165 -15.70 -1.67 -0.46
CA ASP A 165 -16.55 -2.85 -0.67
C ASP A 165 -16.69 -3.24 -2.16
N LYS A 166 -16.67 -2.25 -3.07
CA LYS A 166 -16.72 -2.51 -4.51
C LYS A 166 -15.41 -3.01 -5.10
N PHE A 167 -14.28 -2.59 -4.53
CA PHE A 167 -12.95 -2.85 -5.08
C PHE A 167 -12.18 -3.95 -4.34
N GLU A 168 -12.67 -4.47 -3.22
CA GLU A 168 -11.98 -5.50 -2.43
C GLU A 168 -11.67 -6.80 -3.20
N PHE A 169 -12.38 -7.04 -4.30
CA PHE A 169 -12.15 -8.21 -5.17
C PHE A 169 -11.60 -7.84 -6.56
N VAL A 170 -11.22 -6.60 -6.80
CA VAL A 170 -10.62 -6.18 -8.07
C VAL A 170 -9.12 -6.41 -8.02
N MET A 171 -8.67 -7.47 -8.70
CA MET A 171 -7.26 -7.88 -8.79
C MET A 171 -6.58 -7.13 -9.95
N ASP A 172 -6.02 -5.98 -9.71
CA ASP A 172 -5.30 -5.15 -10.68
C ASP A 172 -3.77 -5.33 -10.62
#